data_b089102734eb83397cdf8d00301d8814
#
_entry.id   b089102734eb83397cdf8d00301d8814
#
_cell.length_a   1.000
_cell.length_b   1.000
_cell.length_c   1.000
_cell.angle_alpha   90.00
_cell.angle_beta   90.00
_cell.angle_gamma   90.00
#
_symmetry.space_group_name_H-M   'P 1'
#
loop_
_entity.id
_entity.type
_entity.pdbx_description
1 polymer ?
#
loop_
_entity_poly.entity_id
_entity_poly.type
_entity_poly.pdbx_seq_one_letter_code
_entity_poly.pdbx_strand_id
1 'polypeptide(L)'
;MKKYVLTIVFACLVAANVSAQAIYKEVVAMKAHVEKLMNDSTQNMQTRKVACFKNDALYYLIDKAADTPDFTEYMLGEQATAMIDFVNLYVKRLSQERKKKDKDIVLALFKNASCAHPLFDDPDKEVTYGYVDNEQYITQFALDTDW
;
A
#
# COMPACT_ATOMS: atom_id res chain seq x y z
N MET A 1 19.26 -39.24 -17.42
CA MET A 1 18.09 -38.33 -17.43
C MET A 1 17.64 -37.89 -16.04
N LYS A 2 17.47 -38.75 -15.02
CA LYS A 2 17.04 -38.37 -13.67
C LYS A 2 17.90 -37.32 -12.95
N LYS A 3 19.22 -37.32 -13.15
CA LYS A 3 20.16 -36.36 -12.51
C LYS A 3 19.98 -34.92 -13.03
N TYR A 4 19.71 -34.75 -14.32
CA TYR A 4 19.52 -33.40 -14.90
C TYR A 4 18.16 -32.78 -14.52
N VAL A 5 17.11 -33.59 -14.36
CA VAL A 5 15.80 -33.12 -13.90
C VAL A 5 15.91 -32.57 -12.49
N LEU A 6 16.64 -33.25 -11.59
CA LEU A 6 16.81 -32.77 -10.21
C LEU A 6 17.58 -31.45 -10.15
N THR A 7 18.60 -31.29 -10.99
CA THR A 7 19.40 -30.04 -11.06
C THR A 7 18.60 -28.88 -11.58
N ILE A 8 17.73 -29.08 -12.58
CA ILE A 8 16.85 -28.02 -13.11
C ILE A 8 15.80 -27.61 -12.07
N VAL A 9 15.19 -28.55 -11.38
CA VAL A 9 14.21 -28.26 -10.30
C VAL A 9 14.87 -27.48 -9.17
N PHE A 10 16.07 -27.83 -8.76
CA PHE A 10 16.81 -27.13 -7.72
C PHE A 10 17.20 -25.70 -8.16
N ALA A 11 17.63 -25.52 -9.41
CA ALA A 11 17.96 -24.20 -9.96
C ALA A 11 16.73 -23.30 -10.06
N CYS A 12 15.55 -23.81 -10.42
CA CYS A 12 14.31 -23.06 -10.44
C CYS A 12 13.85 -22.65 -9.03
N LEU A 13 14.02 -23.52 -8.03
CA LEU A 13 13.69 -23.20 -6.63
C LEU A 13 14.59 -22.10 -6.05
N VAL A 14 15.88 -22.12 -6.37
CA VAL A 14 16.84 -21.09 -5.92
C VAL A 14 16.53 -19.76 -6.60
N ALA A 15 16.23 -19.75 -7.89
CA ALA A 15 15.89 -18.55 -8.63
C ALA A 15 14.58 -17.90 -8.12
N ALA A 16 13.57 -18.71 -7.80
CA ALA A 16 12.31 -18.23 -7.22
C ALA A 16 12.53 -17.57 -5.84
N ASN A 17 13.33 -18.16 -4.97
CA ASN A 17 13.63 -17.59 -3.65
C ASN A 17 14.42 -16.28 -3.73
N VAL A 18 15.35 -16.15 -4.68
CA VAL A 18 16.10 -14.89 -4.88
C VAL A 18 15.17 -13.77 -5.37
N SER A 19 14.23 -14.10 -6.24
CA SER A 19 13.24 -13.14 -6.76
C SER A 19 12.28 -12.68 -5.66
N ALA A 20 11.79 -13.60 -4.84
CA ALA A 20 10.91 -13.34 -3.72
C ALA A 20 11.58 -12.42 -2.69
N GLN A 21 12.77 -12.74 -2.22
CA GLN A 21 13.53 -11.91 -1.29
C GLN A 21 13.81 -10.49 -1.84
N ALA A 22 13.90 -10.32 -3.16
CA ALA A 22 14.06 -9.02 -3.78
C ALA A 22 12.78 -8.19 -3.64
N ILE A 23 11.59 -8.76 -3.86
CA ILE A 23 10.29 -8.08 -3.73
C ILE A 23 10.08 -7.60 -2.28
N TYR A 24 10.32 -8.46 -1.30
CA TYR A 24 10.21 -8.07 0.11
C TYR A 24 11.11 -6.87 0.43
N LYS A 25 12.37 -6.90 -0.01
CA LYS A 25 13.31 -5.78 0.19
C LYS A 25 12.84 -4.50 -0.47
N GLU A 26 12.22 -4.58 -1.64
CA GLU A 26 11.67 -3.41 -2.34
C GLU A 26 10.52 -2.80 -1.55
N VAL A 27 9.60 -3.60 -1.02
CA VAL A 27 8.49 -3.10 -0.19
C VAL A 27 9.00 -2.46 1.11
N VAL A 28 9.99 -3.07 1.77
CA VAL A 28 10.63 -2.50 2.96
C VAL A 28 11.36 -1.19 2.63
N ALA A 29 12.05 -1.11 1.50
CA ALA A 29 12.71 0.12 1.05
C ALA A 29 11.69 1.22 0.71
N MET A 30 10.55 0.86 0.11
CA MET A 30 9.45 1.78 -0.15
C MET A 30 8.88 2.34 1.17
N LYS A 31 8.65 1.48 2.17
CA LYS A 31 8.23 1.90 3.51
C LYS A 31 9.22 2.88 4.13
N ALA A 32 10.50 2.56 4.14
CA ALA A 32 11.54 3.44 4.68
C ALA A 32 11.60 4.81 3.98
N HIS A 33 11.35 4.85 2.66
CA HIS A 33 11.28 6.09 1.91
C HIS A 33 10.09 6.95 2.32
N VAL A 34 8.89 6.38 2.42
CA VAL A 34 7.68 7.13 2.82
C VAL A 34 7.73 7.56 4.27
N GLU A 35 8.32 6.76 5.16
CA GLU A 35 8.56 7.10 6.56
C GLU A 35 9.48 8.34 6.69
N LYS A 36 10.50 8.43 5.85
CA LYS A 36 11.36 9.61 5.78
C LYS A 36 10.59 10.84 5.32
N LEU A 37 9.73 10.72 4.30
CA LEU A 37 8.88 11.82 3.83
C LEU A 37 7.87 12.27 4.89
N MET A 38 7.27 11.33 5.63
CA MET A 38 6.34 11.61 6.71
C MET A 38 6.98 12.48 7.81
N ASN A 39 8.23 12.17 8.14
CA ASN A 39 8.98 12.85 9.20
C ASN A 39 9.72 14.12 8.72
N ASP A 40 9.74 14.42 7.43
CA ASP A 40 10.40 15.60 6.88
C ASP A 40 9.55 16.86 7.08
N SER A 41 9.90 17.66 8.07
CA SER A 41 9.20 18.92 8.41
C SER A 41 9.32 20.00 7.32
N THR A 42 10.18 19.83 6.32
CA THR A 42 10.28 20.74 5.18
C THR A 42 9.21 20.52 4.13
N GLN A 43 8.57 19.34 4.15
CA GLN A 43 7.47 19.00 3.26
C GLN A 43 6.15 19.67 3.73
N ASN A 44 5.29 19.96 2.77
CA ASN A 44 3.96 20.45 3.11
C ASN A 44 3.11 19.38 3.81
N MET A 45 2.14 19.82 4.61
CA MET A 45 1.26 18.98 5.41
C MET A 45 0.56 17.89 4.58
N GLN A 46 0.06 18.20 3.38
CA GLN A 46 -0.62 17.23 2.53
C GLN A 46 0.32 16.09 2.09
N THR A 47 1.54 16.41 1.71
CA THR A 47 2.56 15.40 1.35
C THR A 47 2.86 14.50 2.53
N ARG A 48 3.01 15.06 3.74
CA ARG A 48 3.29 14.30 4.95
C ARG A 48 2.13 13.39 5.34
N LYS A 49 0.88 13.86 5.24
CA LYS A 49 -0.33 13.05 5.49
C LYS A 49 -0.45 11.87 4.53
N VAL A 50 -0.20 12.10 3.24
CA VAL A 50 -0.19 11.03 2.24
C VAL A 50 0.93 10.02 2.52
N ALA A 51 2.12 10.49 2.90
CA ALA A 51 3.23 9.62 3.28
C ALA A 51 2.93 8.82 4.56
N CYS A 52 2.25 9.41 5.55
CA CYS A 52 1.79 8.72 6.75
C CYS A 52 0.88 7.53 6.41
N PHE A 53 -0.15 7.75 5.61
CA PHE A 53 -1.01 6.66 5.17
C PHE A 53 -0.23 5.55 4.44
N LYS A 54 0.64 5.92 3.50
CA LYS A 54 1.46 4.94 2.77
C LYS A 54 2.36 4.13 3.70
N ASN A 55 2.95 4.79 4.70
CA ASN A 55 3.76 4.11 5.71
C ASN A 55 2.94 3.08 6.47
N ASP A 56 1.75 3.45 6.92
CA ASP A 56 0.87 2.58 7.70
C ASP A 56 0.32 1.42 6.87
N ALA A 57 -0.07 1.68 5.62
CA ALA A 57 -0.51 0.65 4.69
C ALA A 57 0.61 -0.37 4.38
N LEU A 58 1.84 0.10 4.15
CA LEU A 58 2.98 -0.78 3.91
C LEU A 58 3.38 -1.56 5.17
N TYR A 59 3.30 -0.93 6.35
CA TYR A 59 3.53 -1.62 7.61
C TYR A 59 2.51 -2.76 7.81
N TYR A 60 1.22 -2.45 7.62
CA TYR A 60 0.14 -3.43 7.69
C TYR A 60 0.37 -4.63 6.74
N LEU A 61 0.76 -4.38 5.48
CA LEU A 61 1.01 -5.46 4.52
C LEU A 61 2.24 -6.30 4.87
N ILE A 62 3.30 -5.69 5.39
CA ILE A 62 4.50 -6.41 5.85
C ILE A 62 4.15 -7.32 7.04
N ASP A 63 3.37 -6.81 7.99
CA ASP A 63 2.88 -7.55 9.15
C ASP A 63 1.96 -8.71 8.73
N LYS A 64 1.02 -8.43 7.83
CA LYS A 64 0.15 -9.45 7.21
C LYS A 64 0.95 -10.56 6.54
N ALA A 65 2.05 -10.22 5.84
CA ALA A 65 2.91 -11.20 5.19
C ALA A 65 3.69 -12.06 6.20
N ALA A 66 4.01 -11.52 7.38
CA ALA A 66 4.67 -12.25 8.44
C ALA A 66 3.72 -13.25 9.14
N ASP A 67 2.45 -12.87 9.29
CA ASP A 67 1.47 -13.63 10.06
C ASP A 67 0.63 -14.61 9.21
N THR A 68 0.65 -14.48 7.88
CA THR A 68 -0.18 -15.28 6.97
C THR A 68 0.69 -16.20 6.10
N PRO A 69 0.79 -17.51 6.40
CA PRO A 69 1.69 -18.42 5.70
C PRO A 69 1.49 -18.51 4.17
N ASP A 70 0.24 -18.34 3.71
CA ASP A 70 -0.12 -18.40 2.29
C ASP A 70 0.02 -17.06 1.57
N PHE A 71 0.34 -15.99 2.30
CA PHE A 71 0.57 -14.67 1.73
C PHE A 71 2.01 -14.55 1.23
N THR A 72 2.18 -14.82 -0.04
CA THR A 72 3.51 -14.87 -0.67
C THR A 72 4.12 -13.46 -0.83
N GLU A 73 5.45 -13.40 -0.95
CA GLU A 73 6.14 -12.13 -1.21
C GLU A 73 5.72 -11.49 -2.55
N TYR A 74 5.30 -12.31 -3.53
CA TYR A 74 4.70 -11.81 -4.77
C TYR A 74 3.37 -11.10 -4.49
N MET A 75 2.49 -11.69 -3.70
CA MET A 75 1.23 -11.05 -3.28
C MET A 75 1.48 -9.76 -2.49
N LEU A 76 2.48 -9.75 -1.60
CA LEU A 76 2.91 -8.56 -0.90
C LEU A 76 3.30 -7.44 -1.87
N GLY A 77 4.09 -7.72 -2.89
CA GLY A 77 4.50 -6.75 -3.91
C GLY A 77 3.33 -6.20 -4.72
N GLU A 78 2.42 -7.07 -5.17
CA GLU A 78 1.22 -6.67 -5.92
C GLU A 78 0.28 -5.82 -5.07
N GLN A 79 -0.01 -6.22 -3.83
CA GLN A 79 -0.90 -5.47 -2.94
C GLN A 79 -0.27 -4.14 -2.50
N ALA A 80 1.03 -4.11 -2.21
CA ALA A 80 1.73 -2.87 -1.88
C ALA A 80 1.64 -1.87 -3.05
N THR A 81 1.91 -2.31 -4.27
CA THR A 81 1.79 -1.48 -5.46
C THR A 81 0.36 -0.99 -5.66
N ALA A 82 -0.62 -1.90 -5.56
CA ALA A 82 -2.03 -1.57 -5.73
C ALA A 82 -2.52 -0.53 -4.69
N MET A 83 -2.15 -0.66 -3.42
CA MET A 83 -2.53 0.31 -2.39
C MET A 83 -1.87 1.68 -2.61
N ILE A 84 -0.60 1.70 -2.96
CA ILE A 84 0.13 2.96 -3.25
C ILE A 84 -0.46 3.66 -4.48
N ASP A 85 -0.75 2.93 -5.54
CA ASP A 85 -1.33 3.48 -6.76
C ASP A 85 -2.77 3.97 -6.54
N PHE A 86 -3.56 3.24 -5.77
CA PHE A 86 -4.90 3.66 -5.35
C PHE A 86 -4.87 5.03 -4.67
N VAL A 87 -3.99 5.21 -3.68
CA VAL A 87 -3.84 6.46 -2.95
C VAL A 87 -3.33 7.58 -3.85
N ASN A 88 -2.32 7.31 -4.67
CA ASN A 88 -1.78 8.29 -5.61
C ASN A 88 -2.87 8.78 -6.57
N LEU A 89 -3.69 7.87 -7.10
CA LEU A 89 -4.76 8.21 -8.02
C LEU A 89 -5.87 9.02 -7.31
N TYR A 90 -6.23 8.62 -6.08
CA TYR A 90 -7.21 9.34 -5.28
C TYR A 90 -6.78 10.79 -5.03
N VAL A 91 -5.59 10.98 -4.48
CA VAL A 91 -5.05 12.31 -4.20
C VAL A 91 -4.94 13.17 -5.45
N LYS A 92 -4.48 12.57 -6.56
CA LYS A 92 -4.41 13.25 -7.86
C LYS A 92 -5.79 13.71 -8.33
N ARG A 93 -6.79 12.84 -8.28
CA ARG A 93 -8.16 13.19 -8.68
C ARG A 93 -8.75 14.25 -7.79
N LEU A 94 -8.62 14.10 -6.48
CA LEU A 94 -9.14 15.08 -5.51
C LEU A 94 -8.52 16.48 -5.69
N SER A 95 -7.22 16.55 -6.00
CA SER A 95 -6.52 17.82 -6.23
C SER A 95 -6.92 18.53 -7.52
N GLN A 96 -7.47 17.81 -8.49
CA GLN A 96 -7.96 18.39 -9.75
C GLN A 96 -9.32 19.08 -9.59
N GLU A 97 -10.08 18.70 -8.55
CA GLU A 97 -11.43 19.21 -8.35
C GLU A 97 -11.40 20.47 -7.47
N ARG A 98 -12.05 21.53 -7.95
CA ARG A 98 -12.13 22.81 -7.23
C ARG A 98 -13.41 22.96 -6.42
N LYS A 99 -14.52 22.37 -6.89
CA LYS A 99 -15.83 22.50 -6.25
C LYS A 99 -16.05 21.36 -5.25
N LYS A 100 -16.66 21.68 -4.12
CA LYS A 100 -17.00 20.69 -3.09
C LYS A 100 -17.79 19.51 -3.67
N LYS A 101 -18.83 19.78 -4.47
CA LYS A 101 -19.67 18.76 -5.10
C LYS A 101 -18.85 17.76 -5.94
N ASP A 102 -17.86 18.24 -6.68
CA ASP A 102 -17.03 17.40 -7.54
C ASP A 102 -16.06 16.58 -6.68
N LYS A 103 -15.55 17.12 -5.59
CA LYS A 103 -14.76 16.38 -4.59
C LYS A 103 -15.58 15.27 -3.92
N ASP A 104 -16.85 15.55 -3.57
CA ASP A 104 -17.76 14.56 -2.98
C ASP A 104 -18.03 13.39 -3.95
N ILE A 105 -18.08 13.65 -5.26
CA ILE A 105 -18.18 12.62 -6.30
C ILE A 105 -16.91 11.77 -6.34
N VAL A 106 -15.72 12.38 -6.33
CA VAL A 106 -14.45 11.66 -6.30
C VAL A 106 -14.38 10.77 -5.06
N LEU A 107 -14.75 11.31 -3.89
CA LEU A 107 -14.81 10.56 -2.64
C LEU A 107 -15.69 9.30 -2.78
N ALA A 108 -16.91 9.45 -3.25
CA ALA A 108 -17.85 8.35 -3.42
C ALA A 108 -17.33 7.29 -4.41
N LEU A 109 -16.73 7.71 -5.50
CA LEU A 109 -16.12 6.80 -6.50
C LEU A 109 -14.99 5.97 -5.88
N PHE A 110 -14.11 6.59 -5.08
CA PHE A 110 -12.99 5.87 -4.47
C PHE A 110 -13.43 5.00 -3.28
N LYS A 111 -14.46 5.37 -2.52
CA LYS A 111 -15.09 4.47 -1.54
C LYS A 111 -15.61 3.19 -2.21
N ASN A 112 -16.29 3.32 -3.33
CA ASN A 112 -16.76 2.16 -4.08
C ASN A 112 -15.60 1.35 -4.68
N ALA A 113 -14.57 2.03 -5.21
CA ALA A 113 -13.41 1.40 -5.80
C ALA A 113 -12.61 0.58 -4.76
N SER A 114 -12.47 1.06 -3.52
CA SER A 114 -11.80 0.29 -2.46
C SER A 114 -12.53 -1.03 -2.17
N CYS A 115 -13.86 -1.00 -2.10
CA CYS A 115 -14.67 -2.19 -1.86
C CYS A 115 -14.69 -3.19 -3.03
N ALA A 116 -14.49 -2.72 -4.26
CA ALA A 116 -14.54 -3.53 -5.48
C ALA A 116 -13.17 -3.93 -6.03
N HIS A 117 -12.08 -3.53 -5.38
CA HIS A 117 -10.72 -3.78 -5.90
C HIS A 117 -10.40 -5.28 -5.89
N PRO A 118 -9.98 -5.87 -7.02
CA PRO A 118 -9.82 -7.33 -7.14
C PRO A 118 -8.66 -7.89 -6.31
N LEU A 119 -7.67 -7.07 -5.95
CA LEU A 119 -6.52 -7.48 -5.16
C LEU A 119 -6.71 -7.24 -3.65
N PHE A 120 -7.79 -6.58 -3.23
CA PHE A 120 -8.03 -6.27 -1.82
C PHE A 120 -8.97 -7.31 -1.20
N ASP A 121 -8.50 -7.98 -0.16
CA ASP A 121 -9.38 -8.74 0.74
C ASP A 121 -10.12 -7.80 1.69
N ASP A 122 -10.94 -8.34 2.60
CA ASP A 122 -11.78 -7.50 3.45
C ASP A 122 -10.97 -6.58 4.39
N PRO A 123 -9.88 -7.01 5.04
CA PRO A 123 -9.00 -6.12 5.77
C PRO A 123 -8.33 -5.03 4.91
N ASP A 124 -7.90 -5.36 3.69
CA ASP A 124 -7.30 -4.39 2.76
C ASP A 124 -8.31 -3.30 2.36
N LYS A 125 -9.58 -3.71 2.16
CA LYS A 125 -10.69 -2.77 1.88
C LYS A 125 -10.93 -1.83 3.04
N GLU A 126 -10.86 -2.31 4.28
CA GLU A 126 -10.99 -1.48 5.48
C GLU A 126 -9.89 -0.41 5.53
N VAL A 127 -8.63 -0.78 5.27
CA VAL A 127 -7.50 0.15 5.24
C VAL A 127 -7.69 1.22 4.17
N THR A 128 -8.01 0.84 2.93
CA THR A 128 -8.17 1.77 1.82
C THR A 128 -9.43 2.61 1.93
N TYR A 129 -10.52 2.04 2.42
CA TYR A 129 -11.77 2.76 2.69
C TYR A 129 -11.58 3.80 3.80
N GLY A 130 -10.93 3.42 4.90
CA GLY A 130 -10.63 4.31 6.01
C GLY A 130 -9.80 5.53 5.60
N TYR A 131 -8.88 5.36 4.64
CA TYR A 131 -8.12 6.46 4.08
C TYR A 131 -8.98 7.41 3.24
N VAL A 132 -9.89 6.88 2.42
CA VAL A 132 -10.81 7.70 1.62
C VAL A 132 -11.85 8.37 2.52
N ASP A 133 -12.23 7.74 3.62
CA ASP A 133 -13.07 8.32 4.67
C ASP A 133 -12.22 9.12 5.66
N ASN A 134 -11.93 10.35 5.30
CA ASN A 134 -11.05 11.25 6.06
C ASN A 134 -11.37 11.36 7.54
N GLU A 135 -12.63 11.29 7.94
CA GLU A 135 -13.03 11.42 9.34
C GLU A 135 -12.50 10.25 10.17
N GLN A 136 -12.67 9.04 9.67
CA GLN A 136 -12.19 7.86 10.35
C GLN A 136 -10.65 7.78 10.37
N TYR A 137 -10.01 8.11 9.25
CA TYR A 137 -8.56 8.07 9.14
C TYR A 137 -7.88 9.10 10.06
N ILE A 138 -8.39 10.35 10.05
CA ILE A 138 -7.85 11.43 10.90
C ILE A 138 -8.00 11.09 12.38
N THR A 139 -9.11 10.52 12.80
CA THR A 139 -9.34 10.16 14.20
C THR A 139 -8.51 8.96 14.65
N GLN A 140 -8.31 7.99 13.77
CA GLN A 140 -7.63 6.75 14.12
C GLN A 140 -6.09 6.90 14.18
N PHE A 141 -5.51 7.67 13.27
CA PHE A 141 -4.06 7.81 13.16
C PHE A 141 -3.55 9.15 13.71
N ALA A 142 -4.39 9.88 14.44
CA ALA A 142 -4.00 11.12 15.12
C ALA A 142 -3.17 12.05 14.19
N LEU A 143 -3.58 12.16 12.93
CA LEU A 143 -3.05 13.18 12.02
C LEU A 143 -3.55 14.53 12.48
N ASP A 144 -3.55 14.67 13.80
CA ASP A 144 -3.99 15.80 14.54
C ASP A 144 -3.22 17.04 14.18
N THR A 145 -3.88 18.09 14.46
CA THR A 145 -3.56 19.49 14.27
C THR A 145 -2.15 19.93 14.65
N ASP A 146 -1.41 19.13 15.37
CA ASP A 146 -0.07 19.45 15.89
C ASP A 146 1.10 19.01 14.99
N TRP A 147 0.81 18.71 13.79
CA TRP A 147 1.83 18.40 12.78
C TRP A 147 2.50 19.66 12.28
#